data_32037395c0a4d0c8eec3d41d267578f4
#
_entry.id   32037395c0a4d0c8eec3d41d267578f4
#
_cell.length_a   1.000
_cell.length_b   1.000
_cell.length_c   1.000
_cell.angle_alpha   90.00
_cell.angle_beta   90.00
_cell.angle_gamma   90.00
#
_symmetry.space_group_name_H-M   'P 1'
#
loop_
_entity.id
_entity.type
_entity.pdbx_description
1 polymer ?
#
loop_
_entity_poly.entity_id
_entity_poly.type
_entity_poly.pdbx_seq_one_letter_code
_entity_poly.pdbx_strand_id
1 'polypeptide(L)'
;YVLDVSSEKIAALVKSGAFQATSDFSQLKDVDAISICVPTPLRKTGDPDLSYIVNATDSLAQYVRKGQVIVLESTTYPGTTRELILPKIEETSGLKVGEDFFLAFSPERVDPGRTDFTTINTPKVVGGVTPACLKAAVAWYSQALQKVVPVSSTEVAEMAKLLENTFRMINIGLVNELALMCDRLGV
;
A
#
# COMPACT_ATOMS: atom_id res chain seq x y z
N TYR A 1 3.32 5.61 -16.30
CA TYR A 1 2.32 5.41 -17.36
C TYR A 1 1.11 4.70 -16.78
N VAL A 2 0.06 5.45 -16.48
CA VAL A 2 -1.15 4.96 -15.81
C VAL A 2 -2.29 4.95 -16.82
N LEU A 3 -2.81 3.77 -17.17
CA LEU A 3 -3.88 3.61 -18.16
C LEU A 3 -5.26 3.93 -17.59
N ASP A 4 -5.42 3.84 -16.27
CA ASP A 4 -6.72 3.99 -15.59
C ASP A 4 -7.16 5.44 -15.39
N VAL A 5 -6.25 6.41 -15.63
CA VAL A 5 -6.55 7.84 -15.51
C VAL A 5 -6.17 8.54 -16.80
N SER A 6 -7.14 9.22 -17.44
CA SER A 6 -6.88 9.91 -18.70
C SER A 6 -5.92 11.09 -18.55
N SER A 7 -5.11 11.34 -19.58
CA SER A 7 -4.15 12.44 -19.60
C SER A 7 -4.82 13.81 -19.43
N GLU A 8 -6.04 13.96 -19.95
CA GLU A 8 -6.83 15.20 -19.84
C GLU A 8 -7.22 15.48 -18.40
N LYS A 9 -7.62 14.42 -17.62
CA LYS A 9 -7.96 14.54 -16.21
C LYS A 9 -6.74 14.94 -15.39
N ILE A 10 -5.60 14.30 -15.63
CA ILE A 10 -4.34 14.66 -14.97
C ILE A 10 -3.96 16.10 -15.29
N ALA A 11 -4.00 16.50 -16.56
CA ALA A 11 -3.67 17.86 -16.98
C ALA A 11 -4.57 18.92 -16.32
N ALA A 12 -5.86 18.63 -16.18
CA ALA A 12 -6.80 19.51 -15.49
C ALA A 12 -6.46 19.68 -14.00
N LEU A 13 -6.08 18.58 -13.30
CA LEU A 13 -5.68 18.62 -11.90
C LEU A 13 -4.36 19.37 -11.69
N VAL A 14 -3.39 19.17 -12.60
CA VAL A 14 -2.12 19.91 -12.57
C VAL A 14 -2.37 21.40 -12.81
N LYS A 15 -3.19 21.75 -13.79
CA LYS A 15 -3.54 23.15 -14.11
C LYS A 15 -4.25 23.87 -12.97
N SER A 16 -5.10 23.15 -12.23
CA SER A 16 -5.80 23.69 -11.06
C SER A 16 -4.93 23.80 -9.80
N GLY A 17 -3.72 23.23 -9.81
CA GLY A 17 -2.86 23.11 -8.62
C GLY A 17 -3.29 22.04 -7.63
N ALA A 18 -4.32 21.24 -7.95
CA ALA A 18 -4.80 20.14 -7.08
C ALA A 18 -3.89 18.90 -7.14
N PHE A 19 -3.03 18.80 -8.14
CA PHE A 19 -2.03 17.74 -8.27
C PHE A 19 -0.67 18.35 -8.68
N GLN A 20 0.37 17.99 -7.94
CA GLN A 20 1.74 18.41 -8.20
C GLN A 20 2.69 17.22 -8.10
N ALA A 21 3.56 17.04 -9.09
CA ALA A 21 4.66 16.08 -9.04
C ALA A 21 5.94 16.80 -8.64
N THR A 22 6.70 16.22 -7.70
CA THR A 22 7.98 16.75 -7.24
C THR A 22 8.92 15.62 -6.87
N SER A 23 10.23 15.85 -6.99
CA SER A 23 11.28 14.99 -6.43
C SER A 23 11.85 15.55 -5.12
N ASP A 24 11.34 16.68 -4.66
CA ASP A 24 11.76 17.32 -3.41
C ASP A 24 11.01 16.77 -2.22
N PHE A 25 11.63 15.85 -1.49
CA PHE A 25 11.08 15.23 -0.28
C PHE A 25 10.87 16.23 0.87
N SER A 26 11.51 17.39 0.85
CA SER A 26 11.31 18.40 1.90
C SER A 26 9.86 18.91 1.99
N GLN A 27 9.09 18.77 0.91
CA GLN A 27 7.66 19.11 0.89
C GLN A 27 6.81 18.18 1.76
N LEU A 28 7.31 16.99 2.14
CA LEU A 28 6.61 16.07 3.02
C LEU A 28 6.33 16.63 4.41
N LYS A 29 7.11 17.61 4.87
CA LYS A 29 6.85 18.31 6.13
C LYS A 29 5.53 19.10 6.15
N ASP A 30 4.98 19.44 4.98
CA ASP A 30 3.80 20.29 4.86
C ASP A 30 2.51 19.49 4.55
N VAL A 31 2.61 18.14 4.37
CA VAL A 31 1.45 17.28 4.11
C VAL A 31 0.93 16.60 5.39
N ASP A 32 -0.35 16.25 5.42
CA ASP A 32 -0.99 15.58 6.56
C ASP A 32 -0.93 14.06 6.47
N ALA A 33 -0.85 13.52 5.25
CA ALA A 33 -0.76 12.08 5.02
C ALA A 33 0.26 11.74 3.95
N ILE A 34 0.97 10.61 4.13
CA ILE A 34 1.99 10.08 3.23
C ILE A 34 1.63 8.63 2.90
N SER A 35 1.49 8.31 1.61
CA SER A 35 1.34 6.94 1.13
C SER A 35 2.63 6.48 0.44
N ILE A 36 3.19 5.34 0.87
CA ILE A 36 4.39 4.74 0.29
C ILE A 36 3.95 3.70 -0.73
N CYS A 37 4.05 4.05 -2.02
CA CYS A 37 3.64 3.24 -3.16
C CYS A 37 4.85 3.01 -4.09
N VAL A 38 5.83 2.24 -3.65
CA VAL A 38 7.05 1.95 -4.40
C VAL A 38 7.03 0.52 -4.96
N PRO A 39 7.76 0.22 -6.05
CA PRO A 39 7.90 -1.14 -6.56
C PRO A 39 8.53 -2.08 -5.54
N THR A 40 8.10 -3.36 -5.57
CA THR A 40 8.68 -4.44 -4.77
C THR A 40 8.96 -5.65 -5.68
N PRO A 41 9.96 -5.54 -6.58
CA PRO A 41 10.29 -6.63 -7.49
C PRO A 41 10.90 -7.81 -6.74
N LEU A 42 10.92 -8.98 -7.37
CA LEU A 42 11.66 -10.12 -6.86
C LEU A 42 13.15 -10.01 -7.26
N ARG A 43 14.02 -10.36 -6.34
CA ARG A 43 15.45 -10.57 -6.60
C ARG A 43 15.66 -11.83 -7.44
N LYS A 44 16.86 -12.02 -7.99
CA LYS A 44 17.23 -13.25 -8.74
C LYS A 44 17.09 -14.51 -7.89
N THR A 45 17.17 -14.41 -6.58
CA THR A 45 16.97 -15.49 -5.59
C THR A 45 15.51 -15.83 -5.35
N GLY A 46 14.56 -15.04 -5.87
CA GLY A 46 13.12 -15.18 -5.62
C GLY A 46 12.61 -14.42 -4.38
N ASP A 47 13.51 -13.84 -3.59
CA ASP A 47 13.12 -13.04 -2.42
C ASP A 47 12.61 -11.65 -2.81
N PRO A 48 11.67 -11.04 -2.06
CA PRO A 48 11.24 -9.66 -2.28
C PRO A 48 12.40 -8.67 -2.14
N ASP A 49 12.52 -7.72 -3.07
CA ASP A 49 13.45 -6.62 -2.94
C ASP A 49 12.80 -5.44 -2.22
N LEU A 50 13.11 -5.28 -0.95
CA LEU A 50 12.61 -4.19 -0.11
C LEU A 50 13.45 -2.91 -0.19
N SER A 51 14.50 -2.87 -1.00
CA SER A 51 15.39 -1.70 -1.09
C SER A 51 14.65 -0.41 -1.43
N TYR A 52 13.61 -0.48 -2.27
CA TYR A 52 12.79 0.67 -2.62
C TYR A 52 11.98 1.20 -1.42
N ILE A 53 11.42 0.29 -0.59
CA ILE A 53 10.70 0.66 0.64
C ILE A 53 11.67 1.29 1.64
N VAL A 54 12.84 0.67 1.84
CA VAL A 54 13.89 1.18 2.73
C VAL A 54 14.33 2.58 2.31
N ASN A 55 14.67 2.77 1.04
CA ASN A 55 15.14 4.05 0.52
C ASN A 55 14.05 5.14 0.62
N ALA A 56 12.79 4.81 0.32
CA ALA A 56 11.67 5.74 0.49
C ALA A 56 11.49 6.13 1.96
N THR A 57 11.58 5.13 2.87
CA THR A 57 11.48 5.37 4.32
C THR A 57 12.63 6.24 4.82
N ASP A 58 13.88 5.97 4.42
CA ASP A 58 15.05 6.78 4.80
C ASP A 58 14.92 8.23 4.30
N SER A 59 14.36 8.40 3.09
CA SER A 59 14.15 9.72 2.51
C SER A 59 13.05 10.53 3.22
N LEU A 60 11.95 9.89 3.62
CA LEU A 60 10.83 10.57 4.27
C LEU A 60 11.04 10.79 5.77
N ALA A 61 11.76 9.90 6.46
CA ALA A 61 11.87 9.88 7.92
C ALA A 61 12.38 11.21 8.52
N GLN A 62 13.28 11.89 7.82
CA GLN A 62 13.82 13.20 8.25
C GLN A 62 12.83 14.37 8.13
N TYR A 63 11.68 14.16 7.45
CA TYR A 63 10.64 15.18 7.25
C TYR A 63 9.34 14.86 7.99
N VAL A 64 9.29 13.75 8.71
CA VAL A 64 8.12 13.35 9.50
C VAL A 64 7.89 14.36 10.62
N ARG A 65 6.63 14.79 10.78
CA ARG A 65 6.21 15.72 11.83
C ARG A 65 5.04 15.17 12.63
N LYS A 66 4.77 15.80 13.77
CA LYS A 66 3.63 15.45 14.61
C LYS A 66 2.29 15.60 13.86
N GLY A 67 1.41 14.65 14.09
CA GLY A 67 0.07 14.59 13.50
C GLY A 67 -0.02 13.92 12.13
N GLN A 68 1.10 13.55 11.50
CA GLN A 68 1.09 12.90 10.18
C GLN A 68 0.63 11.45 10.23
N VAL A 69 -0.12 11.05 9.19
CA VAL A 69 -0.48 9.66 8.90
C VAL A 69 0.43 9.12 7.81
N ILE A 70 1.13 8.03 8.08
CA ILE A 70 2.01 7.35 7.12
C ILE A 70 1.44 5.95 6.86
N VAL A 71 1.23 5.61 5.60
CA VAL A 71 0.70 4.30 5.21
C VAL A 71 1.61 3.64 4.20
N LEU A 72 2.06 2.42 4.49
CA LEU A 72 2.68 1.56 3.49
C LEU A 72 1.59 0.86 2.68
N GLU A 73 1.60 1.05 1.35
CA GLU A 73 0.69 0.37 0.42
C GLU A 73 1.41 -0.65 -0.48
N SER A 74 2.73 -0.54 -0.59
CA SER A 74 3.55 -1.48 -1.37
C SER A 74 3.42 -2.91 -0.85
N THR A 75 3.33 -3.88 -1.76
CA THR A 75 3.26 -5.30 -1.39
C THR A 75 4.52 -5.72 -0.64
N THR A 76 4.34 -6.43 0.47
CA THR A 76 5.41 -6.87 1.35
C THR A 76 5.01 -8.15 2.10
N TYR A 77 5.84 -8.60 3.05
CA TYR A 77 5.56 -9.72 3.95
C TYR A 77 5.17 -9.23 5.36
N PRO A 78 4.47 -10.06 6.17
CA PRO A 78 4.08 -9.71 7.52
C PRO A 78 5.26 -9.31 8.41
N GLY A 79 5.10 -8.18 9.11
CA GLY A 79 6.12 -7.60 9.98
C GLY A 79 6.87 -6.43 9.37
N THR A 80 6.88 -6.25 8.05
CA THR A 80 7.67 -5.18 7.39
C THR A 80 7.36 -3.80 7.94
N THR A 81 6.10 -3.47 8.15
CA THR A 81 5.72 -2.15 8.66
C THR A 81 6.26 -1.90 10.06
N ARG A 82 6.17 -2.90 10.94
CA ARG A 82 6.56 -2.79 12.34
C ARG A 82 8.05 -2.98 12.58
N GLU A 83 8.68 -3.90 11.85
CA GLU A 83 10.06 -4.32 12.13
C GLU A 83 11.08 -3.54 11.29
N LEU A 84 10.67 -3.06 10.11
CA LEU A 84 11.57 -2.36 9.19
C LEU A 84 11.30 -0.86 9.13
N ILE A 85 10.04 -0.44 8.92
CA ILE A 85 9.70 0.97 8.69
C ILE A 85 9.64 1.75 10.00
N LEU A 86 8.94 1.23 11.00
CA LEU A 86 8.73 1.91 12.28
C LEU A 86 10.05 2.33 12.95
N PRO A 87 11.03 1.43 13.15
CA PRO A 87 12.28 1.81 13.83
C PRO A 87 13.03 2.93 13.10
N LYS A 88 13.07 2.88 11.76
CA LYS A 88 13.73 3.90 10.94
C LYS A 88 13.12 5.29 11.14
N ILE A 89 11.77 5.36 11.15
CA ILE A 89 11.07 6.64 11.36
C ILE A 89 11.33 7.15 12.78
N GLU A 90 11.18 6.32 13.82
CA GLU A 90 11.36 6.72 15.20
C GLU A 90 12.82 7.14 15.48
N GLU A 91 13.81 6.38 15.01
CA GLU A 91 15.24 6.69 15.17
C GLU A 91 15.63 8.00 14.49
N THR A 92 15.10 8.27 13.29
CA THR A 92 15.47 9.46 12.52
C THR A 92 14.73 10.71 12.99
N SER A 93 13.42 10.59 13.27
CA SER A 93 12.59 11.74 13.64
C SER A 93 12.61 12.06 15.14
N GLY A 94 12.92 11.08 16.00
CA GLY A 94 12.77 11.18 17.46
C GLY A 94 11.32 11.20 17.93
N LEU A 95 10.35 10.95 17.05
CA LEU A 95 8.92 10.97 17.33
C LEU A 95 8.43 9.56 17.70
N LYS A 96 7.31 9.48 18.45
CA LYS A 96 6.69 8.22 18.88
C LYS A 96 5.45 7.88 18.08
N VAL A 97 5.38 6.65 17.59
CA VAL A 97 4.23 6.12 16.89
C VAL A 97 3.00 6.01 17.79
N GLY A 98 1.85 6.44 17.28
CA GLY A 98 0.58 6.41 18.00
C GLY A 98 0.37 7.57 18.97
N GLU A 99 1.40 8.37 19.22
CA GLU A 99 1.36 9.59 20.02
C GLU A 99 1.64 10.82 19.14
N ASP A 100 2.79 10.85 18.48
CA ASP A 100 3.25 11.98 17.69
C ASP A 100 2.93 11.82 16.20
N PHE A 101 3.04 10.60 15.65
CA PHE A 101 2.66 10.27 14.28
C PHE A 101 1.94 8.92 14.23
N PHE A 102 1.30 8.62 13.10
CA PHE A 102 0.48 7.42 12.94
C PHE A 102 0.97 6.60 11.76
N LEU A 103 1.26 5.31 12.00
CA LEU A 103 1.78 4.38 10.98
C LEU A 103 0.81 3.21 10.78
N ALA A 104 0.48 2.92 9.51
CA ALA A 104 -0.43 1.86 9.12
C ALA A 104 0.06 1.13 7.86
N PHE A 105 -0.54 -0.01 7.60
CA PHE A 105 -0.42 -0.75 6.35
C PHE A 105 -1.78 -0.91 5.69
N SER A 106 -1.83 -0.78 4.36
CA SER A 106 -3.05 -0.98 3.60
C SER A 106 -2.73 -1.50 2.19
N PRO A 107 -2.96 -2.79 1.89
CA PRO A 107 -2.63 -3.36 0.59
C PRO A 107 -3.51 -2.82 -0.53
N GLU A 108 -2.95 -2.74 -1.75
CA GLU A 108 -3.74 -2.53 -2.96
C GLU A 108 -4.50 -3.82 -3.32
N ARG A 109 -5.80 -3.68 -3.63
CA ARG A 109 -6.71 -4.80 -3.90
C ARG A 109 -7.44 -4.72 -5.24
N VAL A 110 -7.24 -3.67 -6.03
CA VAL A 110 -7.83 -3.54 -7.37
C VAL A 110 -7.26 -4.64 -8.28
N ASP A 111 -8.16 -5.33 -8.98
CA ASP A 111 -7.80 -6.39 -9.91
C ASP A 111 -7.75 -5.79 -11.32
N PRO A 112 -6.58 -5.74 -11.96
CA PRO A 112 -6.46 -5.20 -13.31
C PRO A 112 -7.37 -5.93 -14.29
N GLY A 113 -8.13 -5.17 -15.08
CA GLY A 113 -9.07 -5.72 -16.07
C GLY A 113 -10.50 -5.89 -15.57
N ARG A 114 -10.82 -5.70 -14.30
CA ARG A 114 -12.20 -5.61 -13.81
C ARG A 114 -12.73 -4.19 -13.97
N THR A 115 -13.98 -4.10 -14.44
CA THR A 115 -14.68 -2.81 -14.63
C THR A 115 -15.72 -2.53 -13.55
N ASP A 116 -16.13 -3.56 -12.81
CA ASP A 116 -17.14 -3.48 -11.73
C ASP A 116 -16.53 -3.02 -10.38
N PHE A 117 -15.24 -3.24 -10.19
CA PHE A 117 -14.50 -2.77 -9.02
C PHE A 117 -13.42 -1.76 -9.40
N THR A 118 -13.47 -0.62 -8.73
CA THR A 118 -12.52 0.50 -8.88
C THR A 118 -11.84 0.76 -7.54
N THR A 119 -10.85 1.63 -7.51
CA THR A 119 -10.21 2.05 -6.26
C THR A 119 -11.21 2.59 -5.23
N ILE A 120 -12.31 3.22 -5.68
CA ILE A 120 -13.31 3.86 -4.80
C ILE A 120 -14.21 2.83 -4.11
N ASN A 121 -14.68 1.80 -4.83
CA ASN A 121 -15.67 0.83 -4.33
C ASN A 121 -15.06 -0.50 -3.89
N THR A 122 -13.78 -0.76 -4.16
CA THR A 122 -13.06 -1.93 -3.62
C THR A 122 -12.85 -1.75 -2.11
N PRO A 123 -13.29 -2.72 -1.27
CA PRO A 123 -13.07 -2.61 0.17
C PRO A 123 -11.58 -2.51 0.51
N LYS A 124 -11.15 -1.44 1.17
CA LYS A 124 -9.76 -1.18 1.55
C LYS A 124 -9.46 -1.75 2.93
N VAL A 125 -8.59 -2.74 3.01
CA VAL A 125 -8.14 -3.33 4.28
C VAL A 125 -7.10 -2.41 4.92
N VAL A 126 -7.23 -2.11 6.21
CA VAL A 126 -6.30 -1.23 6.93
C VAL A 126 -5.92 -1.83 8.27
N GLY A 127 -4.63 -1.96 8.54
CA GLY A 127 -4.06 -2.33 9.83
C GLY A 127 -3.18 -1.22 10.39
N GLY A 128 -3.36 -0.85 11.65
CA GLY A 128 -2.53 0.15 12.32
C GLY A 128 -1.49 -0.47 13.23
N VAL A 129 -0.35 0.18 13.43
CA VAL A 129 0.68 -0.21 14.42
C VAL A 129 0.12 -0.14 15.84
N THR A 130 -0.72 0.86 16.11
CA THR A 130 -1.46 1.04 17.36
C THR A 130 -2.95 1.30 17.07
N PRO A 131 -3.85 1.22 18.07
CA PRO A 131 -5.25 1.61 17.88
C PRO A 131 -5.42 3.06 17.41
N ALA A 132 -4.57 3.97 17.85
CA ALA A 132 -4.57 5.37 17.39
C ALA A 132 -4.16 5.48 15.91
N CYS A 133 -3.15 4.71 15.48
CA CYS A 133 -2.74 4.61 14.07
C CYS A 133 -3.86 4.08 13.19
N LEU A 134 -4.54 3.02 13.63
CA LEU A 134 -5.68 2.44 12.90
C LEU A 134 -6.80 3.48 12.74
N LYS A 135 -7.16 4.18 13.83
CA LYS A 135 -8.20 5.21 13.81
C LYS A 135 -7.86 6.34 12.83
N ALA A 136 -6.62 6.82 12.86
CA ALA A 136 -6.16 7.90 11.97
C ALA A 136 -6.18 7.47 10.49
N ALA A 137 -5.66 6.28 10.17
CA ALA A 137 -5.63 5.76 8.80
C ALA A 137 -7.05 5.49 8.27
N VAL A 138 -7.95 4.92 9.09
CA VAL A 138 -9.36 4.71 8.71
C VAL A 138 -10.04 6.06 8.43
N ALA A 139 -9.83 7.07 9.27
CA ALA A 139 -10.39 8.39 9.06
C ALA A 139 -9.90 9.04 7.76
N TRP A 140 -8.62 8.86 7.44
CA TRP A 140 -8.04 9.35 6.19
C TRP A 140 -8.66 8.67 4.96
N TYR A 141 -8.67 7.34 4.89
CA TYR A 141 -9.23 6.60 3.76
C TYR A 141 -10.74 6.81 3.58
N SER A 142 -11.48 6.96 4.67
CA SER A 142 -12.95 7.15 4.62
C SER A 142 -13.38 8.46 3.95
N GLN A 143 -12.47 9.40 3.71
CA GLN A 143 -12.76 10.62 2.96
C GLN A 143 -12.89 10.38 1.44
N ALA A 144 -12.24 9.33 0.93
CA ALA A 144 -12.18 9.06 -0.51
C ALA A 144 -12.79 7.71 -0.90
N LEU A 145 -12.88 6.75 0.03
CA LEU A 145 -13.28 5.37 -0.26
C LEU A 145 -14.64 5.04 0.37
N GLN A 146 -15.43 4.24 -0.34
CA GLN A 146 -16.77 3.85 0.10
C GLN A 146 -16.75 2.86 1.27
N LYS A 147 -15.73 1.99 1.34
CA LYS A 147 -15.64 0.95 2.35
C LYS A 147 -14.20 0.74 2.82
N VAL A 148 -13.96 1.02 4.10
CA VAL A 148 -12.71 0.71 4.80
C VAL A 148 -12.96 -0.44 5.77
N VAL A 149 -12.09 -1.44 5.77
CA VAL A 149 -12.17 -2.64 6.60
C VAL A 149 -10.99 -2.63 7.56
N PRO A 150 -11.17 -2.19 8.81
CA PRO A 150 -10.14 -2.23 9.81
C PRO A 150 -9.84 -3.68 10.23
N VAL A 151 -8.56 -4.00 10.42
CA VAL A 151 -8.08 -5.29 10.94
C VAL A 151 -7.22 -5.07 12.18
N SER A 152 -6.95 -6.16 12.91
CA SER A 152 -6.36 -6.11 14.25
C SER A 152 -4.92 -5.62 14.31
N SER A 153 -4.15 -5.75 13.21
CA SER A 153 -2.75 -5.29 13.15
C SER A 153 -2.28 -5.05 11.71
N THR A 154 -1.10 -4.46 11.56
CA THR A 154 -0.41 -4.31 10.26
C THR A 154 -0.09 -5.67 9.64
N GLU A 155 0.35 -6.64 10.46
CA GLU A 155 0.71 -8.00 10.02
C GLU A 155 -0.51 -8.75 9.43
N VAL A 156 -1.70 -8.55 10.00
CA VAL A 156 -2.94 -9.11 9.46
C VAL A 156 -3.27 -8.49 8.10
N ALA A 157 -3.10 -7.18 7.95
CA ALA A 157 -3.34 -6.50 6.68
C ALA A 157 -2.30 -6.91 5.61
N GLU A 158 -1.03 -7.07 5.98
CA GLU A 158 0.05 -7.57 5.12
C GLU A 158 -0.24 -9.00 4.67
N MET A 159 -0.63 -9.90 5.61
CA MET A 159 -0.97 -11.29 5.32
C MET A 159 -2.20 -11.40 4.39
N ALA A 160 -3.19 -10.54 4.53
CA ALA A 160 -4.39 -10.56 3.69
C ALA A 160 -4.05 -10.47 2.20
N LYS A 161 -3.09 -9.62 1.82
CA LYS A 161 -2.62 -9.51 0.42
C LYS A 161 -1.96 -10.79 -0.07
N LEU A 162 -1.11 -11.39 0.75
CA LEU A 162 -0.42 -12.64 0.40
C LEU A 162 -1.42 -13.79 0.26
N LEU A 163 -2.37 -13.90 1.17
CA LEU A 163 -3.42 -14.92 1.13
C LEU A 163 -4.23 -14.82 -0.17
N GLU A 164 -4.68 -13.63 -0.53
CA GLU A 164 -5.47 -13.41 -1.76
C GLU A 164 -4.69 -13.75 -3.04
N ASN A 165 -3.45 -13.30 -3.11
CA ASN A 165 -2.60 -13.59 -4.27
C ASN A 165 -2.28 -15.08 -4.38
N THR A 166 -1.98 -15.75 -3.26
CA THR A 166 -1.72 -17.19 -3.20
C THR A 166 -2.96 -18.00 -3.58
N PHE A 167 -4.13 -17.65 -3.03
CA PHE A 167 -5.40 -18.28 -3.36
C PHE A 167 -5.68 -18.18 -4.87
N ARG A 168 -5.53 -16.99 -5.46
CA ARG A 168 -5.72 -16.77 -6.90
C ARG A 168 -4.75 -17.61 -7.71
N MET A 169 -3.47 -17.59 -7.38
CA MET A 169 -2.43 -18.33 -8.09
C MET A 169 -2.69 -19.85 -8.08
N ILE A 170 -3.05 -20.41 -6.92
CA ILE A 170 -3.35 -21.85 -6.79
C ILE A 170 -4.56 -22.22 -7.64
N ASN A 171 -5.65 -21.43 -7.60
CA ASN A 171 -6.86 -21.71 -8.38
C ASN A 171 -6.60 -21.64 -9.89
N ILE A 172 -5.85 -20.64 -10.35
CA ILE A 172 -5.49 -20.51 -11.77
C ILE A 172 -4.59 -21.70 -12.19
N GLY A 173 -3.59 -22.05 -11.39
CA GLY A 173 -2.72 -23.20 -11.64
C GLY A 173 -3.50 -24.51 -11.74
N LEU A 174 -4.39 -24.76 -10.76
CA LEU A 174 -5.26 -25.95 -10.75
C LEU A 174 -6.10 -26.06 -12.03
N VAL A 175 -6.78 -24.97 -12.41
CA VAL A 175 -7.65 -24.96 -13.60
C VAL A 175 -6.83 -25.19 -14.88
N ASN A 176 -5.66 -24.60 -14.99
CA ASN A 176 -4.77 -24.83 -16.14
C ASN A 176 -4.31 -26.29 -16.23
N GLU A 177 -3.90 -26.91 -15.11
CA GLU A 177 -3.52 -28.34 -15.10
C GLU A 177 -4.70 -29.24 -15.47
N LEU A 178 -5.90 -28.96 -14.95
CA LEU A 178 -7.12 -29.68 -15.32
C LEU A 178 -7.45 -29.53 -16.81
N ALA A 179 -7.31 -28.33 -17.39
CA ALA A 179 -7.53 -28.10 -18.82
C ALA A 179 -6.58 -28.95 -19.70
N LEU A 180 -5.30 -28.99 -19.33
CA LEU A 180 -4.31 -29.84 -20.02
C LEU A 180 -4.63 -31.34 -19.87
N MET A 181 -5.13 -31.76 -18.72
CA MET A 181 -5.56 -33.14 -18.51
C MET A 181 -6.79 -33.48 -19.37
N CYS A 182 -7.81 -32.60 -19.40
CA CYS A 182 -9.02 -32.78 -20.21
C CYS A 182 -8.67 -32.89 -21.70
N ASP A 183 -7.82 -32.02 -22.21
CA ASP A 183 -7.35 -32.06 -23.61
C ASP A 183 -6.73 -33.43 -23.95
N ARG A 184 -5.85 -33.95 -23.07
CA ARG A 184 -5.23 -35.29 -23.26
C ARG A 184 -6.22 -36.45 -23.20
N LEU A 185 -7.31 -36.30 -22.45
CA LEU A 185 -8.34 -37.33 -22.28
C LEU A 185 -9.47 -37.22 -23.33
N GLY A 186 -9.45 -36.18 -24.17
CA GLY A 186 -10.53 -35.93 -25.15
C GLY A 186 -11.85 -35.48 -24.50
N VAL A 187 -11.78 -34.87 -23.34
CA VAL A 187 -12.95 -34.39 -22.58
C VAL A 187 -13.16 -32.89 -22.80
#